data_4ef21b24aefb3d28c23df06763ada2f4
#
_entry.id   4ef21b24aefb3d28c23df06763ada2f4
#
_cell.length_a   1.000
_cell.length_b   1.000
_cell.length_c   1.000
_cell.angle_alpha   90.00
_cell.angle_beta   90.00
_cell.angle_gamma   90.00
#
_symmetry.space_group_name_H-M   'P 1'
#
loop_
_entity.id
_entity.type
_entity.pdbx_description
1 polymer ?
#
loop_
_entity_poly.entity_id
_entity_poly.type
_entity_poly.pdbx_seq_one_letter_code
_entity_poly.pdbx_strand_id
1 'polypeptide(L)'
;MHRFFVPQLYNETMTIEGVDARHISKVLRMQPGAHLQLVSDDGVSALAEITAIDSECVTVHCLEKLAESHEPAVRLILAQGLAKGEKMEFIIQKAVEMGAYSVVPVAMEHSVVRLDGAKAAKKVERWKKIAESAAKQSKRDIIPEVQPVQTMAQMLAANDCATKIIAYECEDKKSLKAALKETQAQGALTDLLLIIGPEGGISEAELDAARAAGAVPVSLGRRILRAETAGLVAISAIFYETGDLGD
;
A
#
# COMPACT_ATOMS: atom_id res chain seq x y z
N MET A 1 9.12 19.40 -2.48
CA MET A 1 7.84 20.13 -2.57
C MET A 1 6.83 19.38 -1.72
N HIS A 2 5.94 20.08 -1.00
CA HIS A 2 4.88 19.44 -0.20
C HIS A 2 3.75 18.96 -1.09
N ARG A 3 3.14 17.82 -0.76
CA ARG A 3 2.10 17.15 -1.54
C ARG A 3 0.81 17.05 -0.73
N PHE A 4 -0.33 17.32 -1.39
CA PHE A 4 -1.66 17.26 -0.80
C PHE A 4 -2.61 16.51 -1.73
N PHE A 5 -3.45 15.66 -1.15
CA PHE A 5 -4.46 14.93 -1.89
C PHE A 5 -5.76 15.74 -1.95
N VAL A 6 -6.38 15.75 -3.12
CA VAL A 6 -7.64 16.45 -3.40
C VAL A 6 -8.58 15.52 -4.16
N PRO A 7 -9.90 15.63 -4.00
CA PRO A 7 -10.82 14.74 -4.71
C PRO A 7 -10.68 14.79 -6.23
N GLN A 8 -10.47 15.99 -6.78
CA GLN A 8 -10.34 16.20 -8.23
C GLN A 8 -9.49 17.44 -8.51
N LEU A 9 -8.74 17.39 -9.62
CA LEU A 9 -8.03 18.57 -10.12
C LEU A 9 -8.90 19.33 -11.11
N TYR A 10 -9.05 20.62 -10.87
CA TYR A 10 -9.67 21.58 -11.80
C TYR A 10 -8.58 22.40 -12.49
N ASN A 11 -8.83 22.85 -13.72
CA ASN A 11 -7.83 23.63 -14.49
C ASN A 11 -7.66 25.08 -14.01
N GLU A 12 -8.37 25.47 -12.95
CA GLU A 12 -8.39 26.84 -12.42
C GLU A 12 -8.06 26.87 -10.94
N THR A 13 -8.73 27.74 -10.20
CA THR A 13 -8.54 27.94 -8.77
C THR A 13 -9.28 26.88 -7.96
N MET A 14 -8.62 26.34 -6.94
CA MET A 14 -9.17 25.36 -6.02
C MET A 14 -9.00 25.81 -4.59
N THR A 15 -9.80 25.27 -3.68
CA THR A 15 -9.71 25.53 -2.24
C THR A 15 -9.36 24.23 -1.51
N ILE A 16 -8.31 24.28 -0.69
CA ILE A 16 -7.93 23.21 0.25
C ILE A 16 -8.49 23.61 1.62
N GLU A 17 -9.20 22.72 2.29
CA GLU A 17 -9.86 22.96 3.55
C GLU A 17 -9.40 22.01 4.65
N GLY A 18 -9.85 22.25 5.88
CA GLY A 18 -9.72 21.33 7.00
C GLY A 18 -8.29 21.13 7.50
N VAL A 19 -7.89 19.85 7.65
CA VAL A 19 -6.59 19.49 8.26
C VAL A 19 -5.43 19.95 7.38
N ASP A 20 -5.54 19.78 6.06
CA ASP A 20 -4.48 20.14 5.11
C ASP A 20 -4.29 21.67 5.02
N ALA A 21 -5.36 22.46 5.05
CA ALA A 21 -5.25 23.92 5.10
C ALA A 21 -4.53 24.40 6.38
N ARG A 22 -4.85 23.79 7.52
CA ARG A 22 -4.16 24.07 8.79
C ARG A 22 -2.70 23.62 8.76
N HIS A 23 -2.42 22.49 8.11
CA HIS A 23 -1.05 22.03 7.94
C HIS A 23 -0.23 23.03 7.11
N ILE A 24 -0.76 23.48 5.96
CA ILE A 24 -0.12 24.47 5.09
C ILE A 24 0.15 25.77 5.84
N SER A 25 -0.88 26.32 6.50
CA SER A 25 -0.82 27.64 7.12
C SER A 25 -0.05 27.67 8.45
N LYS A 26 -0.30 26.71 9.35
CA LYS A 26 0.22 26.74 10.73
C LYS A 26 1.47 25.91 10.94
N VAL A 27 1.60 24.76 10.27
CA VAL A 27 2.75 23.86 10.45
C VAL A 27 3.86 24.21 9.46
N LEU A 28 3.53 24.22 8.17
CA LEU A 28 4.48 24.53 7.10
C LEU A 28 4.71 26.05 6.96
N ARG A 29 3.78 26.87 7.44
CA ARG A 29 3.83 28.33 7.38
C ARG A 29 4.10 28.86 5.99
N MET A 30 3.51 28.19 4.98
CA MET A 30 3.62 28.62 3.60
C MET A 30 2.92 29.97 3.39
N GLN A 31 3.31 30.69 2.35
CA GLN A 31 2.80 32.02 2.03
C GLN A 31 2.22 32.03 0.61
N PRO A 32 1.35 32.99 0.24
CA PRO A 32 0.98 33.21 -1.14
C PRO A 32 2.22 33.37 -2.04
N GLY A 33 2.18 32.79 -3.23
CA GLY A 33 3.31 32.64 -4.16
C GLY A 33 4.13 31.36 -3.96
N ALA A 34 3.91 30.60 -2.87
CA ALA A 34 4.59 29.33 -2.65
C ALA A 34 3.96 28.21 -3.50
N HIS A 35 4.79 27.29 -3.98
CA HIS A 35 4.36 26.15 -4.78
C HIS A 35 4.16 24.91 -3.95
N LEU A 36 3.15 24.12 -4.29
CA LEU A 36 2.87 22.80 -3.76
C LEU A 36 2.41 21.85 -4.87
N GLN A 37 2.39 20.56 -4.57
CA GLN A 37 1.89 19.55 -5.49
C GLN A 37 0.52 19.09 -5.03
N LEU A 38 -0.44 19.06 -5.95
CA LEU A 38 -1.76 18.45 -5.74
C LEU A 38 -1.81 17.10 -6.43
N VAL A 39 -2.50 16.15 -5.81
CA VAL A 39 -2.75 14.82 -6.37
C VAL A 39 -4.24 14.53 -6.22
N SER A 40 -4.89 14.24 -7.32
CA SER A 40 -6.31 13.86 -7.31
C SER A 40 -6.51 12.36 -7.03
N ASP A 41 -7.73 11.99 -6.66
CA ASP A 41 -8.08 10.60 -6.34
C ASP A 41 -7.87 9.64 -7.52
N ASP A 42 -7.86 10.15 -8.76
CA ASP A 42 -7.54 9.41 -9.98
C ASP A 42 -6.02 9.31 -10.27
N GLY A 43 -5.17 9.78 -9.35
CA GLY A 43 -3.71 9.67 -9.44
C GLY A 43 -3.05 10.74 -10.31
N VAL A 44 -3.80 11.72 -10.81
CA VAL A 44 -3.22 12.82 -11.59
C VAL A 44 -2.57 13.84 -10.67
N SER A 45 -1.32 14.19 -10.95
CA SER A 45 -0.56 15.19 -10.20
C SER A 45 -0.52 16.53 -10.93
N ALA A 46 -0.52 17.63 -10.17
CA ALA A 46 -0.34 18.98 -10.71
C ALA A 46 0.55 19.85 -9.81
N LEU A 47 1.31 20.74 -10.43
CA LEU A 47 1.97 21.85 -9.74
C LEU A 47 0.92 22.93 -9.52
N ALA A 48 0.85 23.47 -8.31
CA ALA A 48 -0.05 24.56 -7.96
C ALA A 48 0.66 25.63 -7.15
N GLU A 49 0.20 26.87 -7.31
CA GLU A 49 0.65 28.03 -6.56
C GLU A 49 -0.41 28.45 -5.55
N ILE A 50 -0.01 28.77 -4.32
CA ILE A 50 -0.89 29.34 -3.30
C ILE A 50 -1.20 30.80 -3.67
N THR A 51 -2.47 31.12 -3.89
CA THR A 51 -2.91 32.49 -4.21
C THR A 51 -3.43 33.25 -3.00
N ALA A 52 -4.05 32.53 -2.04
CA ALA A 52 -4.52 33.13 -0.79
C ALA A 52 -4.52 32.12 0.36
N ILE A 53 -4.37 32.61 1.58
CA ILE A 53 -4.45 31.81 2.81
C ILE A 53 -5.38 32.54 3.78
N ASP A 54 -6.46 31.86 4.16
CA ASP A 54 -7.36 32.24 5.24
C ASP A 54 -7.18 31.37 6.48
N SER A 55 -7.95 31.66 7.54
CA SER A 55 -7.85 30.92 8.81
C SER A 55 -8.16 29.44 8.69
N GLU A 56 -9.02 29.04 7.73
CA GLU A 56 -9.50 27.67 7.57
C GLU A 56 -9.40 27.10 6.15
N CYS A 57 -9.00 27.93 5.18
CA CYS A 57 -8.84 27.49 3.80
C CYS A 57 -7.57 28.08 3.15
N VAL A 58 -7.08 27.36 2.14
CA VAL A 58 -5.96 27.79 1.28
C VAL A 58 -6.45 27.71 -0.16
N THR A 59 -6.39 28.85 -0.83
CA THR A 59 -6.73 28.93 -2.27
C THR A 59 -5.47 28.70 -3.09
N VAL A 60 -5.56 27.84 -4.09
CA VAL A 60 -4.46 27.49 -4.97
C VAL A 60 -4.88 27.60 -6.41
N HIS A 61 -3.95 27.93 -7.29
CA HIS A 61 -4.10 27.94 -8.75
C HIS A 61 -3.24 26.83 -9.35
N CYS A 62 -3.86 25.92 -10.12
CA CYS A 62 -3.14 24.86 -10.83
C CYS A 62 -2.37 25.46 -12.02
N LEU A 63 -1.05 25.28 -12.03
CA LEU A 63 -0.16 25.81 -13.06
C LEU A 63 -0.03 24.82 -14.22
N GLU A 64 0.32 23.57 -13.93
CA GLU A 64 0.52 22.53 -14.94
C GLU A 64 0.28 21.14 -14.38
N LYS A 65 -0.14 20.21 -15.23
CA LYS A 65 -0.21 18.78 -14.87
C LYS A 65 1.18 18.16 -15.00
N LEU A 66 1.55 17.36 -14.00
CA LEU A 66 2.82 16.64 -14.01
C LEU A 66 2.64 15.31 -14.75
N ALA A 67 3.57 15.00 -15.65
CA ALA A 67 3.50 13.79 -16.47
C ALA A 67 4.12 12.56 -15.78
N GLU A 68 4.99 12.77 -14.79
CA GLU A 68 5.68 11.68 -14.11
C GLU A 68 4.80 11.06 -13.02
N SER A 69 4.66 9.74 -13.06
CA SER A 69 4.03 8.95 -12.00
C SER A 69 5.09 8.35 -11.08
N HIS A 70 4.78 8.33 -9.78
CA HIS A 70 5.60 7.69 -8.75
C HIS A 70 5.03 6.30 -8.38
N GLU A 71 4.08 5.80 -9.16
CA GLU A 71 3.45 4.51 -8.87
C GLU A 71 4.18 3.38 -9.61
N PRO A 72 4.40 2.24 -8.94
CA PRO A 72 4.94 1.05 -9.57
C PRO A 72 4.09 0.59 -10.77
N ALA A 73 4.74 0.05 -11.79
CA ALA A 73 4.05 -0.55 -12.92
C ALA A 73 3.24 -1.81 -12.52
N VAL A 74 3.66 -2.50 -11.46
CA VAL A 74 2.99 -3.68 -10.92
C VAL A 74 2.03 -3.28 -9.80
N ARG A 75 0.76 -3.58 -9.98
CA ARG A 75 -0.26 -3.42 -8.95
C ARG A 75 -0.13 -4.52 -7.89
N LEU A 76 0.64 -4.26 -6.83
CA LEU A 76 0.87 -5.21 -5.75
C LEU A 76 -0.14 -5.02 -4.61
N ILE A 77 -0.91 -6.07 -4.30
CA ILE A 77 -1.81 -6.16 -3.15
C ILE A 77 -1.12 -6.99 -2.05
N LEU A 78 -0.91 -6.40 -0.88
CA LEU A 78 -0.37 -7.11 0.28
C LEU A 78 -1.51 -7.66 1.15
N ALA A 79 -1.73 -8.97 1.14
CA ALA A 79 -2.59 -9.67 2.08
C ALA A 79 -1.76 -10.09 3.29
N GLN A 80 -1.91 -9.36 4.40
CA GLN A 80 -1.11 -9.51 5.60
C GLN A 80 -1.90 -10.14 6.74
N GLY A 81 -1.45 -11.29 7.23
CA GLY A 81 -1.97 -11.90 8.46
C GLY A 81 -1.88 -10.93 9.64
N LEU A 82 -2.97 -10.84 10.44
CA LEU A 82 -3.04 -9.90 11.57
C LEU A 82 -1.88 -10.12 12.54
N ALA A 83 -0.98 -9.15 12.63
CA ALA A 83 0.17 -9.15 13.52
C ALA A 83 -0.11 -8.39 14.82
N LYS A 84 0.59 -8.75 15.89
CA LYS A 84 0.38 -8.22 17.25
C LYS A 84 0.92 -6.81 17.42
N GLY A 85 0.22 -6.00 18.22
CA GLY A 85 0.67 -4.70 18.69
C GLY A 85 0.74 -3.66 17.55
N GLU A 86 1.85 -2.94 17.50
CA GLU A 86 2.11 -1.88 16.50
C GLU A 86 2.68 -2.42 15.19
N LYS A 87 2.92 -3.73 15.08
CA LYS A 87 3.51 -4.33 13.88
C LYS A 87 2.66 -4.11 12.63
N MET A 88 1.31 -4.21 12.75
CA MET A 88 0.43 -3.91 11.61
C MET A 88 0.59 -2.47 11.12
N GLU A 89 0.75 -1.52 12.03
CA GLU A 89 0.96 -0.11 11.71
C GLU A 89 2.28 0.09 10.96
N PHE A 90 3.35 -0.56 11.45
CA PHE A 90 4.66 -0.57 10.80
C PHE A 90 4.62 -1.22 9.42
N ILE A 91 3.96 -2.40 9.29
CA ILE A 91 3.83 -3.10 8.01
C ILE A 91 3.10 -2.22 7.00
N ILE A 92 1.97 -1.64 7.37
CA ILE A 92 1.17 -0.79 6.49
C ILE A 92 1.97 0.44 6.07
N GLN A 93 2.59 1.14 7.02
CA GLN A 93 3.44 2.29 6.72
C GLN A 93 4.50 1.93 5.68
N LYS A 94 5.27 0.86 5.93
CA LYS A 94 6.38 0.48 5.05
C LYS A 94 5.93 -0.11 3.72
N ALA A 95 4.83 -0.88 3.68
CA ALA A 95 4.27 -1.37 2.43
C ALA A 95 3.83 -0.21 1.52
N VAL A 96 3.22 0.83 2.08
CA VAL A 96 2.85 2.05 1.34
C VAL A 96 4.09 2.78 0.83
N GLU A 97 5.10 3.02 1.68
CA GLU A 97 6.36 3.65 1.29
C GLU A 97 7.07 2.90 0.15
N MET A 98 6.93 1.58 0.12
CA MET A 98 7.56 0.70 -0.88
C MET A 98 6.76 0.51 -2.15
N GLY A 99 5.56 1.08 -2.29
CA GLY A 99 4.80 1.02 -3.52
C GLY A 99 3.60 0.07 -3.52
N ALA A 100 3.23 -0.61 -2.41
CA ALA A 100 2.04 -1.45 -2.38
C ALA A 100 0.79 -0.66 -2.80
N TYR A 101 -0.02 -1.25 -3.69
CA TYR A 101 -1.25 -0.64 -4.18
C TYR A 101 -2.37 -0.65 -3.14
N SER A 102 -2.50 -1.74 -2.40
CA SER A 102 -3.42 -1.85 -1.25
C SER A 102 -2.92 -2.87 -0.23
N VAL A 103 -3.47 -2.78 0.99
CA VAL A 103 -3.20 -3.73 2.07
C VAL A 103 -4.50 -4.35 2.53
N VAL A 104 -4.56 -5.68 2.58
CA VAL A 104 -5.68 -6.47 3.10
C VAL A 104 -5.26 -7.11 4.41
N PRO A 105 -5.76 -6.64 5.57
CA PRO A 105 -5.55 -7.32 6.84
C PRO A 105 -6.33 -8.63 6.88
N VAL A 106 -5.66 -9.76 7.10
CA VAL A 106 -6.30 -11.09 7.06
C VAL A 106 -6.31 -11.72 8.45
N ALA A 107 -7.52 -12.06 8.93
CA ALA A 107 -7.70 -12.85 10.15
C ALA A 107 -7.44 -14.32 9.82
N MET A 108 -6.23 -14.78 10.09
CA MET A 108 -5.77 -16.16 9.87
C MET A 108 -5.92 -17.02 11.13
N GLU A 109 -5.89 -18.33 10.98
CA GLU A 109 -6.07 -19.31 12.06
C GLU A 109 -5.08 -19.09 13.19
N HIS A 110 -3.80 -18.91 12.86
CA HIS A 110 -2.72 -18.72 13.82
C HIS A 110 -2.48 -17.26 14.20
N SER A 111 -3.37 -16.32 13.81
CA SER A 111 -3.30 -14.95 14.28
C SER A 111 -3.55 -14.87 15.79
N VAL A 112 -2.59 -14.32 16.52
CA VAL A 112 -2.72 -14.07 17.96
C VAL A 112 -3.80 -13.02 18.24
N VAL A 113 -3.93 -12.06 17.32
CA VAL A 113 -4.89 -10.96 17.43
C VAL A 113 -6.23 -11.41 16.89
N ARG A 114 -7.27 -11.26 17.71
CA ARG A 114 -8.67 -11.47 17.33
C ARG A 114 -9.38 -10.12 17.39
N LEU A 115 -9.89 -9.66 16.25
CA LEU A 115 -10.63 -8.40 16.14
C LEU A 115 -12.11 -8.72 15.89
N ASP A 116 -12.98 -8.25 16.78
CA ASP A 116 -14.42 -8.24 16.53
C ASP A 116 -14.78 -7.06 15.60
N GLY A 117 -16.01 -7.08 15.04
CA GLY A 117 -16.44 -6.13 14.02
C GLY A 117 -16.17 -4.65 14.38
N ALA A 118 -16.52 -4.21 15.59
CA ALA A 118 -16.36 -2.83 16.01
C ALA A 118 -14.88 -2.46 16.23
N LYS A 119 -14.10 -3.37 16.85
CA LYS A 119 -12.66 -3.16 17.05
C LYS A 119 -11.91 -3.22 15.73
N ALA A 120 -12.28 -4.12 14.82
CA ALA A 120 -11.72 -4.19 13.47
C ALA A 120 -11.92 -2.88 12.73
N ALA A 121 -13.14 -2.36 12.67
CA ALA A 121 -13.45 -1.09 12.01
C ALA A 121 -12.61 0.07 12.56
N LYS A 122 -12.51 0.21 13.90
CA LYS A 122 -11.69 1.25 14.54
C LYS A 122 -10.20 1.12 14.20
N LYS A 123 -9.68 -0.10 14.12
CA LYS A 123 -8.29 -0.35 13.73
C LYS A 123 -8.05 0.00 12.27
N VAL A 124 -8.95 -0.41 11.37
CA VAL A 124 -8.87 -0.09 9.94
C VAL A 124 -8.86 1.43 9.72
N GLU A 125 -9.72 2.19 10.39
CA GLU A 125 -9.71 3.66 10.29
C GLU A 125 -8.38 4.28 10.76
N ARG A 126 -7.76 3.72 11.80
CA ARG A 126 -6.42 4.15 12.21
C ARG A 126 -5.36 3.80 11.16
N TRP A 127 -5.44 2.61 10.57
CA TRP A 127 -4.50 2.12 9.56
C TRP A 127 -4.61 2.92 8.25
N LYS A 128 -5.82 3.33 7.84
CA LYS A 128 -6.03 4.24 6.71
C LYS A 128 -5.30 5.58 6.89
N LYS A 129 -5.35 6.16 8.09
CA LYS A 129 -4.61 7.40 8.41
C LYS A 129 -3.10 7.21 8.33
N ILE A 130 -2.59 6.04 8.71
CA ILE A 130 -1.17 5.70 8.59
C ILE A 130 -0.79 5.57 7.12
N ALA A 131 -1.61 4.88 6.31
CA ALA A 131 -1.39 4.77 4.87
C ALA A 131 -1.39 6.14 4.18
N GLU A 132 -2.33 7.02 4.51
CA GLU A 132 -2.39 8.39 4.01
C GLU A 132 -1.13 9.19 4.36
N SER A 133 -0.70 9.14 5.64
CA SER A 133 0.52 9.82 6.09
C SER A 133 1.77 9.30 5.38
N ALA A 134 1.87 7.97 5.20
CA ALA A 134 2.97 7.34 4.49
C ALA A 134 2.98 7.71 3.00
N ALA A 135 1.82 7.73 2.33
CA ALA A 135 1.69 8.13 0.93
C ALA A 135 2.13 9.59 0.70
N LYS A 136 1.70 10.51 1.58
CA LYS A 136 2.15 11.91 1.54
C LYS A 136 3.67 12.04 1.70
N GLN A 137 4.25 11.30 2.63
CA GLN A 137 5.70 11.34 2.91
C GLN A 137 6.53 10.72 1.77
N SER A 138 6.10 9.59 1.22
CA SER A 138 6.80 8.86 0.16
C SER A 138 6.50 9.38 -1.26
N LYS A 139 5.74 10.46 -1.37
CA LYS A 139 5.36 11.11 -2.63
C LYS A 139 4.57 10.19 -3.59
N ARG A 140 3.73 9.32 -3.04
CA ARG A 140 2.83 8.48 -3.83
C ARG A 140 1.78 9.34 -4.56
N ASP A 141 1.32 8.88 -5.70
CA ASP A 141 0.24 9.52 -6.49
C ASP A 141 -1.14 8.94 -6.16
N ILE A 142 -1.19 7.91 -5.32
CA ILE A 142 -2.41 7.38 -4.73
C ILE A 142 -2.25 7.25 -3.21
N ILE A 143 -3.38 7.24 -2.49
CA ILE A 143 -3.43 6.75 -1.12
C ILE A 143 -3.80 5.28 -1.16
N PRO A 144 -2.87 4.33 -0.88
CA PRO A 144 -3.17 2.91 -0.88
C PRO A 144 -4.31 2.57 0.06
N GLU A 145 -5.30 1.83 -0.45
CA GLU A 145 -6.43 1.41 0.35
C GLU A 145 -6.00 0.41 1.43
N VAL A 146 -6.42 0.64 2.67
CA VAL A 146 -6.42 -0.39 3.70
C VAL A 146 -7.83 -0.96 3.79
N GLN A 147 -7.98 -2.18 3.28
CA GLN A 147 -9.28 -2.86 3.22
C GLN A 147 -9.79 -3.26 4.62
N PRO A 148 -11.09 -3.55 4.76
CA PRO A 148 -11.61 -4.17 5.97
C PRO A 148 -10.87 -5.48 6.29
N VAL A 149 -10.87 -5.87 7.58
CA VAL A 149 -10.35 -7.18 7.98
C VAL A 149 -11.18 -8.28 7.35
N GLN A 150 -10.52 -9.23 6.69
CA GLN A 150 -11.13 -10.35 5.97
C GLN A 150 -10.62 -11.67 6.49
N THR A 151 -11.38 -12.75 6.32
CA THR A 151 -10.87 -14.11 6.42
C THR A 151 -10.04 -14.48 5.18
N MET A 152 -9.24 -15.54 5.24
CA MET A 152 -8.50 -16.05 4.07
C MET A 152 -9.45 -16.31 2.87
N ALA A 153 -10.58 -16.95 3.10
CA ALA A 153 -11.54 -17.25 2.05
C ALA A 153 -12.15 -15.98 1.41
N GLN A 154 -12.51 -15.00 2.21
CA GLN A 154 -13.04 -13.71 1.71
C GLN A 154 -11.98 -12.95 0.90
N MET A 155 -10.75 -12.90 1.40
CA MET A 155 -9.62 -12.24 0.74
C MET A 155 -9.32 -12.90 -0.62
N LEU A 156 -9.27 -14.23 -0.69
CA LEU A 156 -9.04 -14.95 -1.94
C LEU A 156 -10.16 -14.73 -2.96
N ALA A 157 -11.41 -14.70 -2.51
CA ALA A 157 -12.58 -14.48 -3.37
C ALA A 157 -12.66 -13.03 -3.90
N ALA A 158 -12.21 -12.05 -3.10
CA ALA A 158 -12.27 -10.63 -3.45
C ALA A 158 -11.11 -10.15 -4.33
N ASN A 159 -9.99 -10.91 -4.39
CA ASN A 159 -8.77 -10.49 -5.11
C ASN A 159 -8.41 -11.50 -6.19
N ASP A 160 -9.02 -11.34 -7.37
CA ASP A 160 -8.73 -12.18 -8.53
C ASP A 160 -7.56 -11.63 -9.35
N CYS A 161 -6.38 -11.55 -8.71
CA CYS A 161 -5.13 -11.18 -9.38
C CYS A 161 -4.65 -12.33 -10.28
N ALA A 162 -4.07 -11.98 -11.44
CA ALA A 162 -3.48 -12.95 -12.36
C ALA A 162 -2.34 -13.72 -11.71
N THR A 163 -1.54 -13.06 -10.86
CA THR A 163 -0.47 -13.68 -10.10
C THR A 163 -0.78 -13.66 -8.61
N LYS A 164 -0.71 -14.83 -7.97
CA LYS A 164 -0.89 -14.96 -6.52
C LYS A 164 0.31 -15.71 -5.93
N ILE A 165 0.96 -15.11 -4.94
CA ILE A 165 2.15 -15.66 -4.26
C ILE A 165 1.87 -15.71 -2.77
N ILE A 166 2.20 -16.83 -2.13
CA ILE A 166 2.12 -17.00 -0.68
C ILE A 166 3.49 -17.35 -0.13
N ALA A 167 4.03 -16.48 0.74
CA ALA A 167 5.30 -16.76 1.42
C ALA A 167 5.05 -17.80 2.52
N TYR A 168 5.70 -18.95 2.41
CA TYR A 168 5.52 -20.06 3.31
C TYR A 168 6.87 -20.58 3.82
N GLU A 169 7.05 -20.63 5.13
CA GLU A 169 8.35 -20.93 5.76
C GLU A 169 8.82 -22.36 5.53
N CYS A 170 7.89 -23.30 5.29
CA CYS A 170 8.22 -24.71 5.02
C CYS A 170 8.38 -25.00 3.51
N GLU A 171 8.29 -23.97 2.65
CA GLU A 171 8.54 -24.17 1.21
C GLU A 171 10.04 -24.21 0.93
N ASP A 172 10.53 -25.32 0.39
CA ASP A 172 11.94 -25.58 0.10
C ASP A 172 12.24 -25.78 -1.39
N LYS A 173 11.22 -25.93 -2.22
CA LYS A 173 11.35 -26.27 -3.66
C LYS A 173 11.34 -25.03 -4.55
N LYS A 174 10.53 -24.03 -4.23
CA LYS A 174 10.34 -22.86 -5.07
C LYS A 174 10.68 -21.56 -4.36
N SER A 175 11.66 -20.83 -4.87
CA SER A 175 12.00 -19.50 -4.36
C SER A 175 11.11 -18.41 -4.98
N LEU A 176 10.94 -17.27 -4.28
CA LEU A 176 10.27 -16.09 -4.83
C LEU A 176 10.84 -15.70 -6.20
N LYS A 177 12.18 -15.66 -6.32
CA LYS A 177 12.86 -15.33 -7.59
C LYS A 177 12.49 -16.28 -8.73
N ALA A 178 12.41 -17.58 -8.47
CA ALA A 178 12.01 -18.56 -9.49
C ALA A 178 10.56 -18.35 -9.93
N ALA A 179 9.65 -18.12 -8.98
CA ALA A 179 8.25 -17.84 -9.26
C ALA A 179 8.05 -16.58 -10.12
N LEU A 180 8.75 -15.49 -9.78
CA LEU A 180 8.69 -14.24 -10.56
C LEU A 180 9.19 -14.42 -11.98
N LYS A 181 10.32 -15.10 -12.18
CA LYS A 181 10.86 -15.40 -13.52
C LYS A 181 9.93 -16.25 -14.37
N GLU A 182 9.29 -17.24 -13.77
CA GLU A 182 8.30 -18.07 -14.48
C GLU A 182 7.08 -17.23 -14.91
N THR A 183 6.59 -16.36 -14.04
CA THR A 183 5.47 -15.46 -14.37
C THR A 183 5.85 -14.50 -15.50
N GLN A 184 7.02 -13.87 -15.43
CA GLN A 184 7.50 -12.95 -16.47
C GLN A 184 7.72 -13.65 -17.83
N ALA A 185 8.13 -14.92 -17.82
CA ALA A 185 8.25 -15.72 -19.05
C ALA A 185 6.90 -16.01 -19.72
N GLN A 186 5.80 -15.94 -18.98
CA GLN A 186 4.43 -16.12 -19.48
C GLN A 186 3.76 -14.81 -19.93
N GLY A 187 4.32 -13.66 -19.56
CA GLY A 187 3.81 -12.34 -19.89
C GLY A 187 4.26 -11.27 -18.91
N ALA A 188 3.83 -10.03 -19.12
CA ALA A 188 4.12 -8.95 -18.19
C ALA A 188 3.40 -9.19 -16.85
N LEU A 189 4.12 -9.02 -15.76
CA LEU A 189 3.54 -9.01 -14.42
C LEU A 189 2.86 -7.64 -14.21
N THR A 190 1.54 -7.61 -14.26
CA THR A 190 0.75 -6.37 -14.12
C THR A 190 0.07 -6.24 -12.77
N ASP A 191 -0.37 -7.37 -12.19
CA ASP A 191 -0.98 -7.41 -10.87
C ASP A 191 -0.54 -8.63 -10.08
N LEU A 192 -0.37 -8.46 -8.77
CA LEU A 192 0.13 -9.49 -7.89
C LEU A 192 -0.52 -9.41 -6.51
N LEU A 193 -1.06 -10.52 -6.02
CA LEU A 193 -1.47 -10.74 -4.65
C LEU A 193 -0.34 -11.43 -3.89
N LEU A 194 0.25 -10.72 -2.92
CA LEU A 194 1.27 -11.25 -2.01
C LEU A 194 0.64 -11.59 -0.66
N ILE A 195 0.68 -12.85 -0.27
CA ILE A 195 0.10 -13.35 0.99
C ILE A 195 1.22 -13.62 1.99
N ILE A 196 1.15 -12.98 3.15
CA ILE A 196 2.11 -13.12 4.27
C ILE A 196 1.36 -13.56 5.53
N GLY A 197 1.85 -14.60 6.18
CA GLY A 197 1.27 -15.11 7.42
C GLY A 197 1.49 -14.20 8.64
N PRO A 198 0.71 -14.42 9.72
CA PRO A 198 0.98 -13.84 11.04
C PRO A 198 2.20 -14.48 11.71
N GLU A 199 2.52 -14.09 12.95
CA GLU A 199 3.65 -14.65 13.71
C GLU A 199 3.52 -16.16 13.97
N GLY A 200 2.30 -16.69 14.02
CA GLY A 200 2.04 -18.12 14.20
C GLY A 200 2.13 -18.95 12.91
N GLY A 201 2.46 -18.32 11.77
CA GLY A 201 2.52 -18.97 10.46
C GLY A 201 1.16 -19.17 9.81
N ILE A 202 1.16 -19.87 8.70
CA ILE A 202 -0.02 -20.19 7.89
C ILE A 202 -0.39 -21.66 8.16
N SER A 203 -1.67 -21.94 8.42
CA SER A 203 -2.14 -23.30 8.61
C SER A 203 -2.16 -24.08 7.27
N GLU A 204 -2.11 -25.42 7.36
CA GLU A 204 -2.19 -26.26 6.14
C GLU A 204 -3.50 -26.03 5.38
N ALA A 205 -4.60 -25.85 6.11
CA ALA A 205 -5.91 -25.58 5.49
C ALA A 205 -5.93 -24.24 4.74
N GLU A 206 -5.28 -23.20 5.27
CA GLU A 206 -5.15 -21.91 4.61
C GLU A 206 -4.21 -21.97 3.40
N LEU A 207 -3.13 -22.75 3.51
CA LEU A 207 -2.19 -22.98 2.40
C LEU A 207 -2.89 -23.72 1.26
N ASP A 208 -3.67 -24.77 1.57
CA ASP A 208 -4.41 -25.53 0.57
C ASP A 208 -5.50 -24.69 -0.09
N ALA A 209 -6.20 -23.84 0.67
CA ALA A 209 -7.16 -22.89 0.11
C ALA A 209 -6.49 -21.88 -0.82
N ALA A 210 -5.31 -21.37 -0.45
CA ALA A 210 -4.52 -20.47 -1.30
C ALA A 210 -4.06 -21.16 -2.58
N ARG A 211 -3.56 -22.41 -2.51
CA ARG A 211 -3.19 -23.23 -3.68
C ARG A 211 -4.37 -23.48 -4.60
N ALA A 212 -5.52 -23.83 -4.03
CA ALA A 212 -6.75 -24.04 -4.81
C ALA A 212 -7.21 -22.78 -5.55
N ALA A 213 -6.90 -21.59 -4.99
CA ALA A 213 -7.13 -20.30 -5.63
C ALA A 213 -6.01 -19.87 -6.59
N GLY A 214 -5.03 -20.74 -6.88
CA GLY A 214 -3.93 -20.49 -7.81
C GLY A 214 -2.71 -19.79 -7.19
N ALA A 215 -2.64 -19.64 -5.87
CA ALA A 215 -1.46 -19.07 -5.24
C ALA A 215 -0.28 -20.05 -5.26
N VAL A 216 0.90 -19.52 -5.60
CA VAL A 216 2.15 -20.25 -5.64
C VAL A 216 2.87 -20.09 -4.31
N PRO A 217 3.10 -21.16 -3.52
CA PRO A 217 3.94 -21.10 -2.33
C PRO A 217 5.39 -20.84 -2.71
N VAL A 218 6.04 -19.93 -1.96
CA VAL A 218 7.43 -19.58 -2.20
C VAL A 218 8.21 -19.44 -0.91
N SER A 219 9.51 -19.78 -0.98
CA SER A 219 10.50 -19.47 0.04
C SER A 219 11.09 -18.07 -0.18
N LEU A 220 11.24 -17.31 0.91
CA LEU A 220 11.98 -16.03 0.92
C LEU A 220 13.47 -16.21 1.27
N GLY A 221 13.95 -17.45 1.28
CA GLY A 221 15.34 -17.80 1.58
C GLY A 221 15.49 -18.68 2.81
N ARG A 222 16.74 -19.00 3.15
CA ARG A 222 17.07 -20.00 4.19
C ARG A 222 16.81 -19.54 5.63
N ARG A 223 16.60 -18.25 5.85
CA ARG A 223 16.36 -17.70 7.19
C ARG A 223 14.87 -17.45 7.39
N ILE A 224 14.38 -17.81 8.58
CA ILE A 224 13.01 -17.45 8.97
C ILE A 224 12.97 -15.93 9.21
N LEU A 225 12.08 -15.26 8.50
CA LEU A 225 11.80 -13.84 8.66
C LEU A 225 10.59 -13.65 9.59
N ARG A 226 10.64 -12.62 10.40
CA ARG A 226 9.45 -12.21 11.17
C ARG A 226 8.35 -11.72 10.24
N ALA A 227 7.09 -11.82 10.65
CA ALA A 227 5.92 -11.40 9.85
C ALA A 227 6.06 -9.97 9.31
N GLU A 228 6.55 -9.03 10.17
CA GLU A 228 6.79 -7.64 9.80
C GLU A 228 7.97 -7.47 8.81
N THR A 229 8.86 -8.43 8.72
CA THR A 229 10.01 -8.38 7.81
C THR A 229 9.71 -9.09 6.48
N ALA A 230 8.98 -10.20 6.53
CA ALA A 230 8.72 -11.05 5.37
C ALA A 230 8.03 -10.29 4.23
N GLY A 231 6.96 -9.53 4.57
CA GLY A 231 6.24 -8.70 3.59
C GLY A 231 7.13 -7.67 2.92
N LEU A 232 7.94 -6.96 3.69
CA LEU A 232 8.83 -5.90 3.17
C LEU A 232 9.92 -6.47 2.26
N VAL A 233 10.56 -7.58 2.68
CA VAL A 233 11.57 -8.27 1.86
C VAL A 233 10.96 -8.76 0.55
N ALA A 234 9.75 -9.35 0.60
CA ALA A 234 9.08 -9.84 -0.60
C ALA A 234 8.69 -8.69 -1.55
N ILE A 235 8.13 -7.59 -1.05
CA ILE A 235 7.79 -6.39 -1.84
C ILE A 235 9.05 -5.82 -2.50
N SER A 236 10.14 -5.63 -1.73
CA SER A 236 11.42 -5.14 -2.28
C SER A 236 11.95 -6.03 -3.40
N ALA A 237 11.92 -7.36 -3.18
CA ALA A 237 12.42 -8.30 -4.17
C ALA A 237 11.56 -8.32 -5.46
N ILE A 238 10.23 -8.17 -5.31
CA ILE A 238 9.30 -8.08 -6.44
C ILE A 238 9.60 -6.82 -7.25
N PHE A 239 9.63 -5.66 -6.62
CA PHE A 239 9.86 -4.38 -7.31
C PHE A 239 11.27 -4.25 -7.88
N TYR A 240 12.29 -4.85 -7.25
CA TYR A 240 13.63 -4.95 -7.82
C TYR A 240 13.66 -5.83 -9.08
N GLU A 241 12.99 -7.00 -9.07
CA GLU A 241 12.93 -7.89 -10.25
C GLU A 241 12.07 -7.32 -11.38
N THR A 242 11.12 -6.43 -11.08
CA THR A 242 10.27 -5.76 -12.10
C THR A 242 10.82 -4.41 -12.60
N GLY A 243 11.96 -3.95 -12.06
CA GLY A 243 12.61 -2.72 -12.48
C GLY A 243 12.01 -1.43 -11.90
N ASP A 244 11.17 -1.53 -10.86
CA ASP A 244 10.60 -0.35 -10.20
C ASP A 244 11.50 0.15 -9.05
N LEU A 245 12.35 -0.71 -8.51
CA LEU A 245 13.29 -0.40 -7.44
C LEU A 245 14.72 -0.65 -7.91
N GLY A 246 15.57 0.38 -7.81
CA GLY A 246 17.01 0.26 -8.08
C GLY A 246 17.46 0.78 -9.46
N ASP A 247 16.57 1.39 -10.23
CA ASP A 247 16.86 2.11 -11.48
C ASP A 247 17.00 3.62 -11.24
#